data_177a3792f20d54af4889801a8976702d
#
_entry.id   177a3792f20d54af4889801a8976702d
#
_cell.length_a   1.000
_cell.length_b   1.000
_cell.length_c   1.000
_cell.angle_alpha   90.00
_cell.angle_beta   90.00
_cell.angle_gamma   90.00
#
_symmetry.space_group_name_H-M   'P 1'
#
loop_
_entity.id
_entity.type
_entity.pdbx_description
1 polymer ?
#
loop_
_entity_poly.entity_id
_entity_poly.type
_entity_poly.pdbx_seq_one_letter_code
_entity_poly.pdbx_strand_id
1 'polypeptide(L)'
;MHLNELKALHVSEVLKQAEALEIENTGRMRKQELMFAIIKKRAKAGEQVFADGVLEILPDGFGFLRSPDTSYTASTDDIYISPSQVRRFNLHTGDMIEGEVRIPKDGERYFALTKLDKVNDDLPENNKHKVMFENLTPLFPREQMKLEREIKGEENITGRIIDIIAPIGKGQRALVVAPPKSGKTVMMQHIAHAISANYPDAHMMVLLVDERPEEVTEMQRSVKAEVIASTFDEPAARHVHVAEMVIERAKRLVELKKDVVILLDSITRLARAYNNVVPSSGKVLSGGVDSNALQRPKRFFGAARKVEEGGSLTIIATALVDTGSRMDEVIFEEFKGTGNCEIHLDRRLYEKRVFPAIQLNRSGTRREELLLPPEILSKTRILRQFMYNMDEIESMEMVLKSMKATKSNVEFFDMMRRGG
;
A
#
# COMPACT_ATOMS: atom_id res chain seq x y z
N MET A 1 -30.57 1.80 6.77
CA MET A 1 -29.48 2.57 7.43
C MET A 1 -28.16 1.87 7.21
N HIS A 2 -27.10 2.60 6.84
CA HIS A 2 -25.77 2.03 6.64
C HIS A 2 -24.88 2.25 7.87
N LEU A 3 -24.27 1.19 8.41
CA LEU A 3 -23.47 1.24 9.65
C LEU A 3 -22.23 2.13 9.49
N ASN A 4 -21.58 2.09 8.32
CA ASN A 4 -20.37 2.85 8.07
C ASN A 4 -20.63 4.36 7.99
N GLU A 5 -21.81 4.80 7.53
CA GLU A 5 -22.20 6.21 7.57
C GLU A 5 -22.24 6.71 9.02
N LEU A 6 -22.80 5.90 9.94
CA LEU A 6 -22.83 6.24 11.36
C LEU A 6 -21.43 6.26 11.99
N LYS A 7 -20.54 5.33 11.56
CA LYS A 7 -19.15 5.29 12.01
C LYS A 7 -18.35 6.54 11.59
N ALA A 8 -18.62 7.08 10.40
CA ALA A 8 -17.94 8.26 9.85
C ALA A 8 -18.32 9.57 10.57
N LEU A 9 -19.46 9.62 11.25
CA LEU A 9 -19.92 10.82 11.95
C LEU A 9 -19.04 11.18 13.15
N HIS A 10 -18.90 12.50 13.38
CA HIS A 10 -18.28 13.00 14.61
C HIS A 10 -19.11 12.62 15.84
N VAL A 11 -18.45 12.41 16.99
CA VAL A 11 -19.14 12.00 18.25
C VAL A 11 -20.33 12.91 18.61
N SER A 12 -20.19 14.23 18.38
CA SER A 12 -21.26 15.20 18.63
C SER A 12 -22.52 14.99 17.77
N GLU A 13 -22.34 14.50 16.54
CA GLU A 13 -23.47 14.21 15.64
C GLU A 13 -24.14 12.90 16.00
N VAL A 14 -23.34 11.89 16.38
CA VAL A 14 -23.84 10.61 16.90
C VAL A 14 -24.66 10.86 18.19
N LEU A 15 -24.17 11.74 19.08
CA LEU A 15 -24.87 12.12 20.30
C LEU A 15 -26.22 12.77 19.99
N LYS A 16 -26.28 13.74 19.05
CA LYS A 16 -27.54 14.37 18.63
C LYS A 16 -28.55 13.37 18.08
N GLN A 17 -28.09 12.39 17.29
CA GLN A 17 -28.94 11.33 16.77
C GLN A 17 -29.46 10.41 17.90
N ALA A 18 -28.62 10.12 18.89
CA ALA A 18 -29.03 9.33 20.06
C ALA A 18 -30.08 10.05 20.90
N GLU A 19 -29.91 11.35 21.12
CA GLU A 19 -30.88 12.20 21.83
C GLU A 19 -32.21 12.31 21.08
N ALA A 20 -32.16 12.51 19.75
CA ALA A 20 -33.37 12.55 18.91
C ALA A 20 -34.15 11.22 18.92
N LEU A 21 -33.47 10.13 19.21
CA LEU A 21 -34.08 8.81 19.40
C LEU A 21 -34.46 8.53 20.86
N GLU A 22 -34.39 9.52 21.75
CA GLU A 22 -34.72 9.37 23.19
C GLU A 22 -33.93 8.21 23.84
N ILE A 23 -32.62 8.12 23.59
CA ILE A 23 -31.74 7.15 24.26
C ILE A 23 -31.29 7.77 25.58
N GLU A 24 -31.52 7.06 26.68
CA GLU A 24 -31.16 7.51 28.02
C GLU A 24 -29.66 7.38 28.28
N ASN A 25 -29.11 8.23 29.19
CA ASN A 25 -27.71 8.21 29.67
C ASN A 25 -26.63 8.42 28.58
N THR A 26 -26.96 9.07 27.47
CA THR A 26 -26.08 9.32 26.31
C THR A 26 -24.77 10.00 26.68
N GLY A 27 -24.76 10.92 27.65
CA GLY A 27 -23.56 11.68 28.06
C GLY A 27 -22.46 10.85 28.75
N ARG A 28 -22.74 9.60 29.14
CA ARG A 28 -21.76 8.69 29.77
C ARG A 28 -21.30 7.57 28.83
N MET A 29 -21.91 7.46 27.65
CA MET A 29 -21.64 6.41 26.69
C MET A 29 -20.44 6.79 25.78
N ARG A 30 -19.59 5.81 25.46
CA ARG A 30 -18.58 5.95 24.43
C ARG A 30 -19.24 5.98 23.04
N LYS A 31 -18.55 6.51 22.02
CA LYS A 31 -19.07 6.58 20.64
C LYS A 31 -19.64 5.24 20.16
N GLN A 32 -18.93 4.14 20.41
CA GLN A 32 -19.36 2.78 20.04
C GLN A 32 -20.66 2.36 20.73
N GLU A 33 -20.82 2.65 22.04
CA GLU A 33 -22.02 2.34 22.81
C GLU A 33 -23.22 3.15 22.31
N LEU A 34 -23.00 4.43 21.96
CA LEU A 34 -24.01 5.29 21.36
C LEU A 34 -24.47 4.75 20.00
N MET A 35 -23.53 4.39 19.12
CA MET A 35 -23.85 3.80 17.81
C MET A 35 -24.63 2.51 17.97
N PHE A 36 -24.20 1.64 18.87
CA PHE A 36 -24.90 0.38 19.15
C PHE A 36 -26.34 0.62 19.64
N ALA A 37 -26.54 1.56 20.56
CA ALA A 37 -27.88 1.91 21.08
C ALA A 37 -28.78 2.49 19.96
N ILE A 38 -28.25 3.35 19.09
CA ILE A 38 -28.98 3.91 17.94
C ILE A 38 -29.43 2.77 17.01
N ILE A 39 -28.49 1.90 16.62
CA ILE A 39 -28.77 0.78 15.72
C ILE A 39 -29.83 -0.15 16.32
N LYS A 40 -29.66 -0.49 17.60
CA LYS A 40 -30.62 -1.34 18.32
C LYS A 40 -32.03 -0.73 18.34
N LYS A 41 -32.15 0.58 18.55
CA LYS A 41 -33.47 1.27 18.59
C LYS A 41 -34.10 1.33 17.20
N ARG A 42 -33.32 1.65 16.15
CA ARG A 42 -33.80 1.69 14.76
C ARG A 42 -34.18 0.29 14.23
N ALA A 43 -33.35 -0.72 14.51
CA ALA A 43 -33.66 -2.09 14.12
C ALA A 43 -34.91 -2.64 14.81
N LYS A 44 -35.16 -2.26 16.07
CA LYS A 44 -36.45 -2.56 16.78
C LYS A 44 -37.66 -1.86 16.14
N ALA A 45 -37.44 -0.71 15.51
CA ALA A 45 -38.47 0.00 14.75
C ALA A 45 -38.72 -0.58 13.35
N GLY A 46 -38.04 -1.70 13.00
CA GLY A 46 -38.18 -2.37 11.71
C GLY A 46 -37.29 -1.84 10.58
N GLU A 47 -36.33 -0.95 10.89
CA GLU A 47 -35.40 -0.45 9.89
C GLU A 47 -34.30 -1.48 9.60
N GLN A 48 -34.08 -1.79 8.32
CA GLN A 48 -32.99 -2.67 7.90
C GLN A 48 -31.65 -1.98 8.08
N VAL A 49 -30.65 -2.72 8.57
CA VAL A 49 -29.29 -2.25 8.81
C VAL A 49 -28.36 -2.93 7.81
N PHE A 50 -27.60 -2.14 7.08
CA PHE A 50 -26.62 -2.60 6.12
C PHE A 50 -25.21 -2.23 6.62
N ALA A 51 -24.24 -3.05 6.24
CA ALA A 51 -22.85 -2.78 6.53
C ALA A 51 -21.96 -3.36 5.42
N ASP A 52 -20.79 -2.78 5.32
CA ASP A 52 -19.72 -3.26 4.46
C ASP A 52 -18.38 -3.34 5.23
N GLY A 53 -17.45 -4.09 4.70
CA GLY A 53 -16.11 -4.24 5.23
C GLY A 53 -15.30 -5.29 4.51
N VAL A 54 -14.01 -5.32 4.82
CA VAL A 54 -13.07 -6.30 4.28
C VAL A 54 -13.09 -7.55 5.16
N LEU A 55 -13.32 -8.69 4.54
CA LEU A 55 -13.40 -9.96 5.22
C LEU A 55 -12.03 -10.44 5.69
N GLU A 56 -11.95 -10.80 6.97
CA GLU A 56 -10.89 -11.61 7.54
C GLU A 56 -11.47 -12.95 7.98
N ILE A 57 -10.96 -14.05 7.42
CA ILE A 57 -11.35 -15.41 7.82
C ILE A 57 -10.36 -15.90 8.85
N LEU A 58 -10.87 -16.35 9.99
CA LEU A 58 -10.07 -16.91 11.08
C LEU A 58 -9.86 -18.42 10.89
N PRO A 59 -8.87 -19.04 11.58
CA PRO A 59 -8.54 -20.46 11.43
C PRO A 59 -9.72 -21.42 11.63
N ASP A 60 -10.70 -21.01 12.47
CA ASP A 60 -11.92 -21.81 12.74
C ASP A 60 -12.94 -21.73 11.59
N GLY A 61 -12.66 -21.00 10.52
CA GLY A 61 -13.47 -20.93 9.30
C GLY A 61 -14.61 -19.92 9.33
N PHE A 62 -14.85 -19.22 10.43
CA PHE A 62 -15.72 -18.05 10.45
C PHE A 62 -14.94 -16.77 10.16
N GLY A 63 -15.62 -15.66 9.86
CA GLY A 63 -14.97 -14.42 9.53
C GLY A 63 -15.54 -13.21 10.22
N PHE A 64 -14.78 -12.11 10.13
CA PHE A 64 -15.22 -10.77 10.54
C PHE A 64 -15.00 -9.77 9.41
N LEU A 65 -15.92 -8.82 9.28
CA LEU A 65 -15.71 -7.64 8.45
C LEU A 65 -14.92 -6.60 9.24
N ARG A 66 -13.76 -6.26 8.72
CA ARG A 66 -12.85 -5.25 9.26
C ARG A 66 -12.93 -3.96 8.47
N SER A 67 -12.71 -2.82 9.12
CA SER A 67 -12.67 -1.52 8.43
C SER A 67 -11.23 -1.15 8.05
N PRO A 68 -10.98 -0.74 6.80
CA PRO A 68 -9.69 -0.16 6.41
C PRO A 68 -9.39 1.14 7.16
N ASP A 69 -10.41 1.94 7.52
CA ASP A 69 -10.26 3.20 8.26
C ASP A 69 -9.61 3.01 9.65
N THR A 70 -9.76 1.82 10.22
CA THR A 70 -9.13 1.42 11.49
C THR A 70 -7.90 0.54 11.27
N SER A 71 -7.35 0.52 10.06
CA SER A 71 -6.24 -0.36 9.66
C SER A 71 -6.51 -1.82 10.02
N TYR A 72 -7.73 -2.30 9.79
CA TYR A 72 -8.19 -3.67 10.06
C TYR A 72 -8.07 -4.11 11.54
N THR A 73 -8.05 -3.17 12.48
CA THR A 73 -8.03 -3.50 13.92
C THR A 73 -9.32 -4.19 14.33
N ALA A 74 -9.17 -5.28 15.09
CA ALA A 74 -10.33 -5.97 15.66
C ALA A 74 -11.11 -5.04 16.60
N SER A 75 -12.42 -4.98 16.42
CA SER A 75 -13.33 -4.10 17.15
C SER A 75 -14.57 -4.85 17.63
N THR A 76 -15.23 -4.29 18.62
CA THR A 76 -16.52 -4.81 19.12
C THR A 76 -17.67 -4.60 18.14
N ASP A 77 -17.50 -3.72 17.17
CA ASP A 77 -18.44 -3.41 16.09
C ASP A 77 -18.12 -4.13 14.77
N ASP A 78 -17.22 -5.11 14.81
CA ASP A 78 -16.99 -6.01 13.69
C ASP A 78 -18.21 -6.90 13.43
N ILE A 79 -18.39 -7.30 12.19
CA ILE A 79 -19.55 -8.06 11.76
C ILE A 79 -19.13 -9.51 11.54
N TYR A 80 -19.80 -10.40 12.26
CA TYR A 80 -19.56 -11.82 12.17
C TYR A 80 -20.14 -12.41 10.88
N ILE A 81 -19.37 -13.26 10.21
CA ILE A 81 -19.79 -14.07 9.08
C ILE A 81 -19.61 -15.56 9.42
N SER A 82 -20.66 -16.32 9.22
CA SER A 82 -20.66 -17.74 9.57
C SER A 82 -19.82 -18.59 8.59
N PRO A 83 -19.25 -19.72 9.04
CA PRO A 83 -18.53 -20.65 8.15
C PRO A 83 -19.36 -21.16 6.98
N SER A 84 -20.68 -21.28 7.17
CA SER A 84 -21.60 -21.70 6.12
C SER A 84 -21.71 -20.65 4.99
N GLN A 85 -21.76 -19.36 5.34
CA GLN A 85 -21.75 -18.27 4.35
C GLN A 85 -20.41 -18.19 3.63
N VAL A 86 -19.29 -18.31 4.36
CA VAL A 86 -17.94 -18.34 3.78
C VAL A 86 -17.84 -19.43 2.71
N ARG A 87 -18.25 -20.65 3.02
CA ARG A 87 -18.21 -21.78 2.07
C ARG A 87 -19.20 -21.62 0.92
N ARG A 88 -20.45 -21.20 1.22
CA ARG A 88 -21.51 -21.09 0.22
C ARG A 88 -21.17 -20.13 -0.91
N PHE A 89 -20.56 -19.01 -0.59
CA PHE A 89 -20.24 -17.94 -1.54
C PHE A 89 -18.76 -17.93 -1.96
N ASN A 90 -17.98 -18.94 -1.56
CA ASN A 90 -16.55 -19.04 -1.86
C ASN A 90 -15.78 -17.75 -1.48
N LEU A 91 -16.01 -17.29 -0.25
CA LEU A 91 -15.40 -16.04 0.25
C LEU A 91 -13.96 -16.29 0.70
N HIS A 92 -13.12 -15.29 0.52
CA HIS A 92 -11.71 -15.31 0.90
C HIS A 92 -11.34 -14.06 1.69
N THR A 93 -10.32 -14.17 2.52
CA THR A 93 -9.74 -12.99 3.19
C THR A 93 -9.37 -11.93 2.16
N GLY A 94 -9.73 -10.68 2.44
CA GLY A 94 -9.54 -9.56 1.53
C GLY A 94 -10.74 -9.23 0.64
N ASP A 95 -11.77 -10.09 0.56
CA ASP A 95 -13.00 -9.76 -0.15
C ASP A 95 -13.74 -8.61 0.55
N MET A 96 -14.22 -7.63 -0.23
CA MET A 96 -15.12 -6.57 0.23
C MET A 96 -16.54 -7.12 0.23
N ILE A 97 -17.16 -7.13 1.38
CA ILE A 97 -18.51 -7.67 1.58
C ILE A 97 -19.45 -6.52 1.92
N GLU A 98 -20.62 -6.51 1.27
CA GLU A 98 -21.74 -5.63 1.60
C GLU A 98 -22.99 -6.47 1.80
N GLY A 99 -23.76 -6.17 2.85
CA GLY A 99 -24.98 -6.89 3.10
C GLY A 99 -25.76 -6.43 4.31
N GLU A 100 -26.92 -7.08 4.52
CA GLU A 100 -27.79 -6.83 5.64
C GLU A 100 -27.28 -7.51 6.90
N VAL A 101 -27.28 -6.78 8.00
CA VAL A 101 -26.81 -7.26 9.30
C VAL A 101 -27.93 -7.20 10.34
N ARG A 102 -27.90 -8.15 11.27
CA ARG A 102 -28.76 -8.14 12.43
C ARG A 102 -28.02 -7.75 13.70
N ILE A 103 -28.75 -7.21 14.64
CA ILE A 103 -28.26 -6.95 15.99
C ILE A 103 -27.91 -8.28 16.69
N PRO A 104 -26.94 -8.26 17.63
CA PRO A 104 -26.63 -9.40 18.47
C PRO A 104 -27.87 -9.86 19.27
N LYS A 105 -28.04 -11.17 19.34
CA LYS A 105 -29.04 -11.80 20.24
C LYS A 105 -28.48 -11.84 21.66
N ASP A 106 -29.35 -12.21 22.62
CA ASP A 106 -28.92 -12.39 24.00
C ASP A 106 -27.79 -13.45 24.07
N GLY A 107 -26.64 -13.07 24.63
CA GLY A 107 -25.43 -13.89 24.68
C GLY A 107 -24.49 -13.76 23.49
N GLU A 108 -24.88 -13.09 22.40
CA GLU A 108 -23.99 -12.77 21.29
C GLU A 108 -23.29 -11.42 21.51
N ARG A 109 -22.06 -11.32 21.02
CA ARG A 109 -21.22 -10.12 21.19
C ARG A 109 -21.19 -9.22 19.95
N TYR A 110 -21.38 -9.79 18.76
CA TYR A 110 -21.17 -9.11 17.47
C TYR A 110 -22.45 -9.03 16.66
N PHE A 111 -22.54 -8.00 15.81
CA PHE A 111 -23.49 -8.02 14.70
C PHE A 111 -23.20 -9.23 13.81
N ALA A 112 -24.23 -9.76 13.16
CA ALA A 112 -24.07 -10.90 12.28
C ALA A 112 -24.66 -10.60 10.89
N LEU A 113 -23.94 -10.97 9.84
CA LEU A 113 -24.43 -10.88 8.46
C LEU A 113 -25.58 -11.86 8.27
N THR A 114 -26.76 -11.35 7.88
CA THR A 114 -27.95 -12.15 7.57
C THR A 114 -28.07 -12.43 6.09
N LYS A 115 -27.84 -11.44 5.26
CA LYS A 115 -27.94 -11.53 3.81
C LYS A 115 -26.72 -10.88 3.18
N LEU A 116 -26.09 -11.61 2.25
CA LEU A 116 -24.99 -11.13 1.45
C LEU A 116 -25.56 -10.48 0.19
N ASP A 117 -25.33 -9.19 0.00
CA ASP A 117 -25.85 -8.45 -1.15
C ASP A 117 -24.79 -8.31 -2.25
N LYS A 118 -23.52 -8.01 -1.87
CA LYS A 118 -22.40 -7.90 -2.83
C LYS A 118 -21.11 -8.49 -2.27
N VAL A 119 -20.27 -8.97 -3.20
CA VAL A 119 -18.88 -9.34 -2.97
C VAL A 119 -18.03 -8.58 -3.99
N ASN A 120 -17.14 -7.70 -3.52
CA ASN A 120 -16.28 -6.90 -4.39
C ASN A 120 -17.05 -6.10 -5.47
N ASP A 121 -18.14 -5.47 -5.09
CA ASP A 121 -19.06 -4.68 -5.93
C ASP A 121 -19.85 -5.49 -6.97
N ASP A 122 -19.81 -6.83 -6.92
CA ASP A 122 -20.53 -7.73 -7.82
C ASP A 122 -21.50 -8.66 -7.05
N LEU A 123 -22.37 -9.35 -7.79
CA LEU A 123 -23.29 -10.31 -7.19
C LEU A 123 -22.55 -11.50 -6.56
N PRO A 124 -22.99 -12.00 -5.42
CA PRO A 124 -22.33 -13.09 -4.72
C PRO A 124 -22.17 -14.38 -5.53
N GLU A 125 -23.09 -14.64 -6.46
CA GLU A 125 -23.10 -15.80 -7.35
C GLU A 125 -21.89 -15.80 -8.28
N ASN A 126 -21.48 -14.62 -8.77
CA ASN A 126 -20.35 -14.45 -9.70
C ASN A 126 -19.01 -14.76 -9.01
N ASN A 127 -18.92 -14.56 -7.70
CA ASN A 127 -17.69 -14.82 -6.93
C ASN A 127 -17.26 -16.29 -6.95
N LYS A 128 -18.19 -17.23 -7.21
CA LYS A 128 -17.89 -18.67 -7.25
C LYS A 128 -16.99 -19.07 -8.41
N HIS A 129 -17.01 -18.30 -9.49
CA HIS A 129 -16.31 -18.61 -10.74
C HIS A 129 -15.06 -17.75 -10.96
N LYS A 130 -14.68 -16.93 -9.99
CA LYS A 130 -13.47 -16.09 -10.11
C LYS A 130 -12.20 -16.95 -10.16
N VAL A 131 -11.26 -16.52 -10.98
CA VAL A 131 -9.91 -17.10 -11.00
C VAL A 131 -9.11 -16.48 -9.86
N MET A 132 -8.57 -17.33 -8.99
CA MET A 132 -7.76 -16.88 -7.85
C MET A 132 -6.43 -16.29 -8.33
N PHE A 133 -5.94 -15.30 -7.60
CA PHE A 133 -4.70 -14.57 -7.91
C PHE A 133 -3.51 -15.51 -8.20
N GLU A 134 -3.38 -16.58 -7.44
CA GLU A 134 -2.32 -17.56 -7.56
C GLU A 134 -2.35 -18.34 -8.91
N ASN A 135 -3.50 -18.38 -9.55
CA ASN A 135 -3.72 -19.06 -10.83
C ASN A 135 -3.66 -18.10 -12.04
N LEU A 136 -3.50 -16.80 -11.80
CA LEU A 136 -3.36 -15.81 -12.86
C LEU A 136 -1.96 -15.87 -13.48
N THR A 137 -1.86 -15.65 -14.79
CA THR A 137 -0.60 -15.73 -15.55
C THR A 137 0.27 -14.50 -15.33
N PRO A 138 1.46 -14.63 -14.68
CA PRO A 138 2.32 -13.48 -14.42
C PRO A 138 3.10 -13.06 -15.66
N LEU A 139 3.15 -11.75 -15.92
CA LEU A 139 3.92 -11.12 -16.98
C LEU A 139 4.95 -10.13 -16.42
N PHE A 140 5.97 -9.84 -17.21
CA PHE A 140 6.83 -8.68 -16.97
C PHE A 140 6.03 -7.38 -17.12
N PRO A 141 6.36 -6.32 -16.35
CA PRO A 141 5.84 -4.98 -16.61
C PRO A 141 6.17 -4.53 -18.06
N ARG A 142 5.16 -4.11 -18.80
CA ARG A 142 5.29 -3.62 -20.19
C ARG A 142 4.64 -2.26 -20.40
N GLU A 143 3.93 -1.77 -19.41
CA GLU A 143 3.25 -0.48 -19.41
C GLU A 143 3.86 0.40 -18.33
N GLN A 144 4.55 1.46 -18.74
CA GLN A 144 5.16 2.41 -17.80
C GLN A 144 4.07 3.18 -17.05
N MET A 145 4.24 3.30 -15.75
CA MET A 145 3.50 4.24 -14.90
C MET A 145 4.29 5.55 -14.85
N LYS A 146 3.96 6.49 -15.73
CA LYS A 146 4.64 7.80 -15.78
C LYS A 146 4.34 8.61 -14.53
N LEU A 147 5.38 9.17 -13.96
CA LEU A 147 5.31 10.05 -12.79
C LEU A 147 5.46 11.53 -13.17
N GLU A 148 5.91 11.83 -14.37
CA GLU A 148 5.95 13.19 -14.91
C GLU A 148 4.56 13.82 -14.95
N ARG A 149 4.44 15.08 -14.52
CA ARG A 149 3.20 15.84 -14.51
C ARG A 149 3.43 17.27 -15.04
N GLU A 150 2.37 17.91 -15.53
CA GLU A 150 2.43 19.31 -15.97
C GLU A 150 2.32 20.30 -14.80
N ILE A 151 3.18 20.14 -13.79
CA ILE A 151 3.28 21.01 -12.63
C ILE A 151 4.69 21.56 -12.48
N LYS A 152 4.83 22.70 -11.79
CA LYS A 152 6.15 23.27 -11.46
C LYS A 152 6.60 22.75 -10.08
N GLY A 153 7.91 22.67 -9.89
CA GLY A 153 8.52 22.40 -8.59
C GLY A 153 9.23 21.06 -8.48
N GLU A 154 9.71 20.77 -7.28
CA GLU A 154 10.56 19.61 -6.98
C GLU A 154 9.82 18.28 -7.20
N GLU A 155 8.53 18.27 -6.95
CA GLU A 155 7.70 17.06 -7.08
C GLU A 155 7.67 16.55 -8.52
N ASN A 156 7.49 17.44 -9.49
CA ASN A 156 7.56 17.03 -10.90
C ASN A 156 8.97 16.63 -11.32
N ILE A 157 10.00 17.31 -10.83
CA ILE A 157 11.40 16.96 -11.11
C ILE A 157 11.69 15.55 -10.60
N THR A 158 11.21 15.19 -9.42
CA THR A 158 11.32 13.84 -8.86
C THR A 158 10.70 12.81 -9.81
N GLY A 159 9.47 13.02 -10.25
CA GLY A 159 8.78 12.12 -11.18
C GLY A 159 9.52 11.99 -12.51
N ARG A 160 9.95 13.10 -13.08
CA ARG A 160 10.71 13.15 -14.35
C ARG A 160 12.01 12.39 -14.29
N ILE A 161 12.76 12.51 -13.19
CA ILE A 161 14.03 11.79 -13.01
C ILE A 161 13.78 10.29 -12.90
N ILE A 162 12.79 9.88 -12.10
CA ILE A 162 12.44 8.46 -11.95
C ILE A 162 12.02 7.87 -13.30
N ASP A 163 11.20 8.56 -14.07
CA ASP A 163 10.74 8.10 -15.39
C ASP A 163 11.88 7.83 -16.38
N ILE A 164 13.00 8.55 -16.26
CA ILE A 164 14.17 8.38 -17.11
C ILE A 164 15.11 7.31 -16.54
N ILE A 165 15.43 7.40 -15.24
CA ILE A 165 16.52 6.62 -14.63
C ILE A 165 16.04 5.27 -14.11
N ALA A 166 14.87 5.20 -13.52
CA ALA A 166 14.32 3.98 -12.93
C ALA A 166 12.81 3.89 -13.22
N PRO A 167 12.41 3.75 -14.51
CA PRO A 167 11.02 3.73 -14.89
C PRO A 167 10.27 2.62 -14.17
N ILE A 168 9.10 2.96 -13.63
CA ILE A 168 8.22 2.05 -12.91
C ILE A 168 7.12 1.60 -13.87
N GLY A 169 6.90 0.30 -13.98
CA GLY A 169 5.81 -0.27 -14.77
C GLY A 169 4.70 -0.86 -13.91
N LYS A 170 3.52 -1.01 -14.49
CA LYS A 170 2.43 -1.76 -13.86
C LYS A 170 2.84 -3.20 -13.60
N GLY A 171 2.86 -3.61 -12.35
CA GLY A 171 3.38 -4.91 -11.90
C GLY A 171 4.83 -4.89 -11.42
N GLN A 172 5.43 -3.71 -11.24
CA GLN A 172 6.81 -3.55 -10.79
C GLN A 172 7.00 -3.95 -9.33
N ARG A 173 8.15 -4.55 -9.03
CA ARG A 173 8.69 -4.74 -7.67
C ARG A 173 9.82 -3.75 -7.45
N ALA A 174 9.48 -2.56 -6.98
CA ALA A 174 10.43 -1.47 -6.82
C ALA A 174 10.89 -1.31 -5.38
N LEU A 175 12.19 -1.13 -5.18
CA LEU A 175 12.79 -0.77 -3.90
C LEU A 175 13.28 0.68 -3.93
N VAL A 176 12.85 1.47 -2.98
CA VAL A 176 13.44 2.77 -2.65
C VAL A 176 14.46 2.54 -1.55
N VAL A 177 15.72 2.47 -1.92
CA VAL A 177 16.83 2.16 -1.02
C VAL A 177 17.26 3.44 -0.33
N ALA A 178 16.99 3.53 0.97
CA ALA A 178 17.09 4.78 1.72
C ALA A 178 18.00 4.65 2.96
N PRO A 179 19.15 5.33 3.00
CA PRO A 179 19.86 5.56 4.24
C PRO A 179 19.06 6.51 5.16
N PRO A 180 19.34 6.53 6.47
CA PRO A 180 18.72 7.48 7.40
C PRO A 180 18.92 8.93 6.94
N LYS A 181 17.88 9.77 7.06
CA LYS A 181 17.90 11.19 6.66
C LYS A 181 18.28 11.40 5.18
N SER A 182 17.60 10.71 4.28
CA SER A 182 17.80 10.84 2.82
C SER A 182 16.57 11.38 2.07
N GLY A 183 15.49 11.75 2.78
CA GLY A 183 14.26 12.25 2.15
C GLY A 183 13.28 11.16 1.71
N LYS A 184 13.37 9.95 2.30
CA LYS A 184 12.52 8.79 2.02
C LYS A 184 11.02 9.13 1.97
N THR A 185 10.48 9.76 3.01
CA THR A 185 9.05 10.06 3.14
C THR A 185 8.56 11.01 2.06
N VAL A 186 9.33 12.07 1.77
CA VAL A 186 9.02 13.03 0.69
C VAL A 186 9.04 12.33 -0.68
N MET A 187 10.00 11.44 -0.91
CA MET A 187 10.06 10.62 -2.14
C MET A 187 8.79 9.80 -2.32
N MET A 188 8.34 9.12 -1.27
CA MET A 188 7.11 8.31 -1.30
C MET A 188 5.87 9.16 -1.55
N GLN A 189 5.77 10.34 -0.94
CA GLN A 189 4.69 11.30 -1.18
C GLN A 189 4.67 11.77 -2.64
N HIS A 190 5.82 12.15 -3.21
CA HIS A 190 5.92 12.56 -4.61
C HIS A 190 5.46 11.46 -5.58
N ILE A 191 5.87 10.21 -5.33
CA ILE A 191 5.43 9.05 -6.12
C ILE A 191 3.91 8.86 -5.97
N ALA A 192 3.38 8.90 -4.75
CA ALA A 192 1.96 8.76 -4.47
C ALA A 192 1.11 9.82 -5.18
N HIS A 193 1.50 11.08 -5.10
CA HIS A 193 0.82 12.18 -5.76
C HIS A 193 0.82 12.03 -7.29
N ALA A 194 1.97 11.62 -7.85
CA ALA A 194 2.09 11.40 -9.28
C ALA A 194 1.16 10.26 -9.77
N ILE A 195 1.14 9.14 -9.05
CA ILE A 195 0.26 8.00 -9.37
C ILE A 195 -1.20 8.40 -9.24
N SER A 196 -1.61 9.07 -8.14
CA SER A 196 -2.99 9.51 -7.95
C SER A 196 -3.46 10.48 -9.03
N ALA A 197 -2.57 11.36 -9.52
CA ALA A 197 -2.91 12.34 -10.54
C ALA A 197 -2.99 11.71 -11.94
N ASN A 198 -2.02 10.86 -12.29
CA ASN A 198 -1.91 10.29 -13.64
C ASN A 198 -2.75 9.02 -13.83
N TYR A 199 -3.07 8.32 -12.75
CA TYR A 199 -3.81 7.04 -12.76
C TYR A 199 -4.93 7.04 -11.73
N PRO A 200 -5.97 7.87 -11.88
CA PRO A 200 -7.06 8.01 -10.90
C PRO A 200 -7.87 6.72 -10.71
N ASP A 201 -7.85 5.81 -11.68
CA ASP A 201 -8.54 4.52 -11.62
C ASP A 201 -7.72 3.43 -10.92
N ALA A 202 -6.43 3.66 -10.68
CA ALA A 202 -5.60 2.72 -9.92
C ALA A 202 -5.96 2.76 -8.44
N HIS A 203 -6.15 1.59 -7.84
CA HIS A 203 -6.37 1.48 -6.41
C HIS A 203 -5.03 1.58 -5.67
N MET A 204 -4.81 2.69 -5.00
CA MET A 204 -3.57 2.91 -4.26
C MET A 204 -3.77 2.69 -2.76
N MET A 205 -2.91 1.86 -2.20
CA MET A 205 -2.82 1.55 -0.77
C MET A 205 -1.44 1.99 -0.25
N VAL A 206 -1.42 2.68 0.87
CA VAL A 206 -0.18 3.04 1.58
C VAL A 206 -0.12 2.23 2.86
N LEU A 207 0.88 1.38 3.00
CA LEU A 207 1.10 0.57 4.18
C LEU A 207 2.31 1.08 4.96
N LEU A 208 2.04 1.61 6.17
CA LEU A 208 3.06 2.14 7.08
C LEU A 208 3.26 1.15 8.24
N VAL A 209 4.46 0.60 8.35
CA VAL A 209 4.80 -0.41 9.36
C VAL A 209 5.88 0.12 10.29
N ASP A 210 5.60 0.14 11.60
CA ASP A 210 6.51 0.60 12.64
C ASP A 210 6.95 2.06 12.41
N GLU A 211 6.05 2.89 11.83
CA GLU A 211 6.25 4.33 11.63
C GLU A 211 5.63 5.13 12.77
N ARG A 212 5.95 6.42 12.82
CA ARG A 212 5.47 7.32 13.87
C ARG A 212 4.04 7.77 13.61
N PRO A 213 3.19 7.96 14.65
CA PRO A 213 1.82 8.41 14.49
C PRO A 213 1.68 9.73 13.72
N GLU A 214 2.61 10.68 13.91
CA GLU A 214 2.63 11.94 13.20
C GLU A 214 2.91 11.76 11.69
N GLU A 215 3.78 10.81 11.29
CA GLU A 215 4.05 10.50 9.89
C GLU A 215 2.84 9.82 9.23
N VAL A 216 2.13 8.98 9.98
CA VAL A 216 0.86 8.38 9.53
C VAL A 216 -0.19 9.46 9.25
N THR A 217 -0.37 10.39 10.18
CA THR A 217 -1.32 11.49 10.04
C THR A 217 -0.98 12.39 8.85
N GLU A 218 0.29 12.70 8.66
CA GLU A 218 0.75 13.48 7.50
C GLU A 218 0.46 12.77 6.18
N MET A 219 0.74 11.47 6.09
CA MET A 219 0.45 10.68 4.90
C MET A 219 -1.06 10.63 4.60
N GLN A 220 -1.89 10.41 5.62
CA GLN A 220 -3.35 10.42 5.49
C GLN A 220 -3.92 11.75 4.97
N ARG A 221 -3.29 12.87 5.33
CA ARG A 221 -3.72 14.21 4.91
C ARG A 221 -3.19 14.62 3.55
N SER A 222 -2.01 14.15 3.18
CA SER A 222 -1.32 14.57 1.96
C SER A 222 -1.64 13.69 0.75
N VAL A 223 -1.95 12.40 0.94
CA VAL A 223 -2.07 11.43 -0.15
C VAL A 223 -3.52 10.96 -0.31
N LYS A 224 -4.00 10.95 -1.56
CA LYS A 224 -5.31 10.36 -1.89
C LYS A 224 -5.16 8.85 -2.10
N ALA A 225 -5.16 8.10 -1.02
CA ALA A 225 -4.99 6.65 -1.00
C ALA A 225 -5.67 6.04 0.22
N GLU A 226 -5.85 4.73 0.22
CA GLU A 226 -6.18 3.97 1.41
C GLU A 226 -4.92 3.84 2.28
N VAL A 227 -4.83 4.62 3.37
CA VAL A 227 -3.66 4.61 4.27
C VAL A 227 -3.92 3.69 5.44
N ILE A 228 -3.12 2.64 5.51
CA ILE A 228 -3.20 1.59 6.53
C ILE A 228 -1.89 1.61 7.30
N ALA A 229 -1.97 1.64 8.62
CA ALA A 229 -0.80 1.78 9.47
C ALA A 229 -0.82 0.85 10.67
N SER A 230 0.37 0.46 11.09
CA SER A 230 0.65 -0.10 12.40
C SER A 230 1.87 0.62 12.94
N THR A 231 1.66 1.44 13.99
CA THR A 231 2.66 2.36 14.52
C THR A 231 3.66 1.67 15.44
N PHE A 232 4.78 2.33 15.74
CA PHE A 232 5.92 1.75 16.46
C PHE A 232 5.58 1.28 17.89
N ASP A 233 4.50 1.78 18.47
CA ASP A 233 4.00 1.41 19.79
C ASP A 233 3.15 0.13 19.78
N GLU A 234 2.80 -0.39 18.61
CA GLU A 234 2.05 -1.62 18.44
C GLU A 234 2.98 -2.87 18.40
N PRO A 235 2.49 -4.05 18.81
CA PRO A 235 3.29 -5.27 18.80
C PRO A 235 3.59 -5.77 17.39
N ALA A 236 4.70 -6.48 17.19
CA ALA A 236 5.13 -7.04 15.91
C ALA A 236 4.05 -7.92 15.23
N ALA A 237 3.26 -8.65 16.01
CA ALA A 237 2.14 -9.45 15.49
C ALA A 237 1.08 -8.58 14.78
N ARG A 238 0.88 -7.34 15.23
CA ARG A 238 -0.01 -6.39 14.60
C ARG A 238 0.54 -5.92 13.25
N HIS A 239 1.84 -5.63 13.16
CA HIS A 239 2.50 -5.27 11.91
C HIS A 239 2.32 -6.37 10.84
N VAL A 240 2.52 -7.61 11.23
CA VAL A 240 2.34 -8.79 10.36
C VAL A 240 0.89 -8.91 9.91
N HIS A 241 -0.06 -8.85 10.85
CA HIS A 241 -1.49 -8.97 10.56
C HIS A 241 -1.98 -7.93 9.55
N VAL A 242 -1.62 -6.67 9.76
CA VAL A 242 -2.01 -5.57 8.86
C VAL A 242 -1.44 -5.78 7.46
N ALA A 243 -0.18 -6.19 7.35
CA ALA A 243 0.44 -6.46 6.06
C ALA A 243 -0.25 -7.64 5.33
N GLU A 244 -0.62 -8.69 6.05
CA GLU A 244 -1.36 -9.83 5.48
C GLU A 244 -2.75 -9.41 4.98
N MET A 245 -3.46 -8.57 5.72
CA MET A 245 -4.76 -8.03 5.28
C MET A 245 -4.62 -7.19 4.00
N VAL A 246 -3.62 -6.31 3.94
CA VAL A 246 -3.36 -5.45 2.76
C VAL A 246 -3.05 -6.29 1.52
N ILE A 247 -2.17 -7.27 1.61
CA ILE A 247 -1.81 -8.08 0.44
C ILE A 247 -2.97 -8.96 -0.04
N GLU A 248 -3.77 -9.52 0.87
CA GLU A 248 -4.94 -10.29 0.49
C GLU A 248 -6.01 -9.39 -0.14
N ARG A 249 -6.23 -8.18 0.39
CA ARG A 249 -7.12 -7.19 -0.24
C ARG A 249 -6.63 -6.82 -1.65
N ALA A 250 -5.35 -6.55 -1.82
CA ALA A 250 -4.76 -6.23 -3.12
C ALA A 250 -4.95 -7.36 -4.14
N LYS A 251 -4.74 -8.62 -3.73
CA LYS A 251 -4.99 -9.78 -4.60
C LYS A 251 -6.44 -9.87 -5.07
N ARG A 252 -7.42 -9.65 -4.15
CA ARG A 252 -8.86 -9.64 -4.53
C ARG A 252 -9.16 -8.57 -5.56
N LEU A 253 -8.56 -7.40 -5.45
CA LEU A 253 -8.72 -6.31 -6.42
C LEU A 253 -8.11 -6.64 -7.79
N VAL A 254 -6.95 -7.31 -7.83
CA VAL A 254 -6.33 -7.74 -9.10
C VAL A 254 -7.16 -8.83 -9.78
N GLU A 255 -7.78 -9.75 -9.04
CA GLU A 255 -8.73 -10.74 -9.57
C GLU A 255 -9.90 -10.08 -10.31
N LEU A 256 -10.25 -8.84 -9.93
CA LEU A 256 -11.25 -7.99 -10.61
C LEU A 256 -10.65 -7.17 -11.76
N LYS A 257 -9.44 -7.49 -12.20
CA LYS A 257 -8.71 -6.80 -13.28
C LYS A 257 -8.36 -5.34 -12.97
N LYS A 258 -8.35 -4.94 -11.70
CA LYS A 258 -7.94 -3.60 -11.28
C LYS A 258 -6.42 -3.49 -11.25
N ASP A 259 -5.91 -2.31 -11.53
CA ASP A 259 -4.51 -1.97 -11.29
C ASP A 259 -4.38 -1.50 -9.83
N VAL A 260 -3.54 -2.20 -9.06
CA VAL A 260 -3.32 -1.93 -7.64
C VAL A 260 -1.89 -1.51 -7.41
N VAL A 261 -1.68 -0.48 -6.60
CA VAL A 261 -0.37 0.01 -6.20
C VAL A 261 -0.27 -0.01 -4.68
N ILE A 262 0.71 -0.71 -4.14
CA ILE A 262 1.05 -0.67 -2.71
C ILE A 262 2.34 0.12 -2.54
N LEU A 263 2.26 1.20 -1.77
CA LEU A 263 3.42 1.91 -1.25
C LEU A 263 3.70 1.40 0.17
N LEU A 264 4.83 0.73 0.38
CA LEU A 264 5.19 0.13 1.68
C LEU A 264 6.35 0.87 2.33
N ASP A 265 6.14 1.45 3.48
CA ASP A 265 7.19 2.04 4.31
C ASP A 265 7.20 1.36 5.69
N SER A 266 8.12 0.46 5.99
CA SER A 266 9.20 -0.07 5.17
C SER A 266 9.19 -1.61 5.14
N ILE A 267 9.72 -2.20 4.08
CA ILE A 267 9.90 -3.66 3.99
C ILE A 267 10.89 -4.17 5.03
N THR A 268 11.89 -3.37 5.38
CA THR A 268 12.88 -3.71 6.42
C THR A 268 12.22 -3.92 7.77
N ARG A 269 11.33 -3.01 8.17
CA ARG A 269 10.61 -3.09 9.44
C ARG A 269 9.58 -4.22 9.43
N LEU A 270 8.91 -4.43 8.29
CA LEU A 270 8.02 -5.58 8.13
C LEU A 270 8.78 -6.91 8.27
N ALA A 271 9.96 -7.04 7.67
CA ALA A 271 10.79 -8.22 7.80
C ALA A 271 11.27 -8.44 9.25
N ARG A 272 11.62 -7.38 9.97
CA ARG A 272 11.92 -7.45 11.42
C ARG A 272 10.73 -7.94 12.24
N ALA A 273 9.53 -7.46 11.92
CA ALA A 273 8.30 -7.89 12.60
C ALA A 273 8.05 -9.40 12.38
N TYR A 274 8.21 -9.88 11.16
CA TYR A 274 8.12 -11.32 10.89
C TYR A 274 9.19 -12.12 11.64
N ASN A 275 10.43 -11.61 11.72
CA ASN A 275 11.49 -12.27 12.48
C ASN A 275 11.16 -12.41 13.96
N ASN A 276 10.42 -11.46 14.54
CA ASN A 276 9.98 -11.51 15.93
C ASN A 276 8.79 -12.46 16.18
N VAL A 277 7.95 -12.68 15.17
CA VAL A 277 6.69 -13.44 15.29
C VAL A 277 6.85 -14.90 14.89
N VAL A 278 7.74 -15.19 13.93
CA VAL A 278 7.94 -16.55 13.44
C VAL A 278 8.58 -17.43 14.52
N PRO A 279 8.07 -18.63 14.78
CA PRO A 279 8.71 -19.60 15.67
C PRO A 279 10.15 -19.86 15.22
N SER A 280 11.08 -19.88 16.17
CA SER A 280 12.50 -20.12 15.89
C SER A 280 12.70 -21.46 15.17
N SER A 281 13.36 -21.44 14.02
CA SER A 281 13.74 -22.64 13.28
C SER A 281 14.97 -23.35 13.85
N GLY A 282 15.68 -22.68 14.78
CA GLY A 282 16.98 -23.10 15.26
C GLY A 282 18.14 -22.82 14.28
N LYS A 283 17.83 -22.28 13.09
CA LYS A 283 18.82 -21.89 12.08
C LYS A 283 18.77 -20.38 11.89
N VAL A 284 19.79 -19.71 12.39
CA VAL A 284 19.92 -18.24 12.33
C VAL A 284 20.95 -17.87 11.28
N LEU A 285 20.55 -16.99 10.35
CA LEU A 285 21.44 -16.36 9.39
C LEU A 285 22.27 -15.26 10.07
N SER A 286 23.28 -14.74 9.37
CA SER A 286 24.01 -13.58 9.84
C SER A 286 23.07 -12.42 10.19
N GLY A 287 23.41 -11.63 11.22
CA GLY A 287 22.56 -10.53 11.67
C GLY A 287 21.36 -10.92 12.53
N GLY A 288 21.23 -12.18 12.96
CA GLY A 288 20.15 -12.62 13.84
C GLY A 288 18.80 -12.86 13.15
N VAL A 289 18.80 -13.08 11.84
CA VAL A 289 17.59 -13.37 11.06
C VAL A 289 17.34 -14.88 11.06
N ASP A 290 16.15 -15.31 11.50
CA ASP A 290 15.74 -16.70 11.37
C ASP A 290 15.58 -17.10 9.89
N SER A 291 16.03 -18.28 9.50
CA SER A 291 16.00 -18.75 8.11
C SER A 291 14.60 -18.76 7.48
N ASN A 292 13.55 -18.91 8.29
CA ASN A 292 12.16 -18.94 7.84
C ASN A 292 11.48 -17.54 7.88
N ALA A 293 12.08 -16.59 8.58
CA ALA A 293 11.46 -15.27 8.83
C ALA A 293 11.19 -14.47 7.55
N LEU A 294 12.06 -14.59 6.54
CA LEU A 294 11.96 -13.80 5.32
C LEU A 294 11.06 -14.41 4.24
N GLN A 295 10.56 -15.64 4.42
CA GLN A 295 9.72 -16.28 3.40
C GLN A 295 8.40 -15.54 3.16
N ARG A 296 7.69 -15.16 4.22
CA ARG A 296 6.41 -14.44 4.11
C ARG A 296 6.57 -13.03 3.53
N PRO A 297 7.48 -12.17 4.04
CA PRO A 297 7.72 -10.85 3.45
C PRO A 297 8.26 -10.94 1.99
N LYS A 298 9.02 -11.97 1.63
CA LYS A 298 9.39 -12.21 0.23
C LYS A 298 8.17 -12.57 -0.63
N ARG A 299 7.24 -13.37 -0.13
CA ARG A 299 5.97 -13.67 -0.81
C ARG A 299 5.12 -12.41 -0.97
N PHE A 300 5.06 -11.56 0.06
CA PHE A 300 4.40 -10.26 -0.01
C PHE A 300 4.96 -9.44 -1.17
N PHE A 301 6.25 -9.16 -1.16
CA PHE A 301 6.91 -8.35 -2.19
C PHE A 301 6.92 -9.03 -3.56
N GLY A 302 7.11 -10.34 -3.59
CA GLY A 302 7.09 -11.17 -4.81
C GLY A 302 5.71 -11.33 -5.45
N ALA A 303 4.63 -10.96 -4.77
CA ALA A 303 3.29 -10.97 -5.32
C ALA A 303 3.10 -9.93 -6.45
N ALA A 304 3.90 -8.85 -6.46
CA ALA A 304 3.82 -7.82 -7.49
C ALA A 304 4.10 -8.41 -8.88
N ARG A 305 3.14 -8.22 -9.79
CA ARG A 305 3.17 -8.70 -11.18
C ARG A 305 2.15 -7.99 -12.04
N LYS A 306 2.41 -7.90 -13.34
CA LYS A 306 1.39 -7.69 -14.36
C LYS A 306 0.72 -9.02 -14.64
N VAL A 307 -0.57 -9.01 -14.90
CA VAL A 307 -1.36 -10.22 -15.15
C VAL A 307 -1.88 -10.22 -16.59
N GLU A 308 -1.81 -11.37 -17.27
CA GLU A 308 -2.25 -11.51 -18.67
C GLU A 308 -3.77 -11.34 -18.80
N GLU A 309 -4.51 -11.84 -17.83
CA GLU A 309 -5.98 -11.78 -17.79
C GLU A 309 -6.52 -10.36 -17.52
N GLY A 310 -5.63 -9.43 -17.19
CA GLY A 310 -5.93 -8.03 -16.89
C GLY A 310 -5.64 -7.67 -15.43
N GLY A 311 -5.39 -6.38 -15.21
CA GLY A 311 -4.97 -5.86 -13.91
C GLY A 311 -3.48 -6.00 -13.63
N SER A 312 -3.05 -5.45 -12.52
CA SER A 312 -1.66 -5.52 -12.05
C SER A 312 -1.56 -5.27 -10.55
N LEU A 313 -0.53 -5.82 -9.93
CA LEU A 313 -0.10 -5.46 -8.59
C LEU A 313 1.30 -4.88 -8.66
N THR A 314 1.44 -3.60 -8.37
CA THR A 314 2.72 -2.89 -8.27
C THR A 314 3.03 -2.68 -6.79
N ILE A 315 4.25 -3.01 -6.36
CA ILE A 315 4.70 -2.76 -4.99
C ILE A 315 5.96 -1.90 -5.03
N ILE A 316 5.89 -0.73 -4.39
CA ILE A 316 7.01 0.19 -4.21
C ILE A 316 7.30 0.23 -2.71
N ALA A 317 8.38 -0.41 -2.30
CA ALA A 317 8.73 -0.57 -0.91
C ALA A 317 10.01 0.19 -0.57
N THR A 318 10.06 0.84 0.58
CA THR A 318 11.30 1.40 1.10
C THR A 318 12.13 0.32 1.79
N ALA A 319 13.42 0.30 1.52
CA ALA A 319 14.40 -0.56 2.19
C ALA A 319 15.43 0.31 2.91
N LEU A 320 15.61 0.08 4.20
CA LEU A 320 16.53 0.84 5.03
C LEU A 320 17.94 0.25 4.91
N VAL A 321 18.91 1.10 4.63
CA VAL A 321 20.33 0.75 4.54
C VAL A 321 21.16 1.69 5.38
N ASP A 322 22.44 1.35 5.65
CA ASP A 322 23.37 2.18 6.43
C ASP A 322 22.81 2.58 7.82
N THR A 323 22.02 1.71 8.43
CA THR A 323 21.44 1.91 9.76
C THR A 323 22.37 1.51 10.88
N GLY A 324 23.52 0.90 10.57
CA GLY A 324 24.41 0.26 11.53
C GLY A 324 23.91 -1.11 12.02
N SER A 325 22.79 -1.59 11.51
CA SER A 325 22.22 -2.89 11.85
C SER A 325 22.60 -3.95 10.81
N ARG A 326 23.32 -4.98 11.24
CA ARG A 326 23.66 -6.11 10.38
C ARG A 326 22.43 -6.90 9.91
N MET A 327 21.37 -6.88 10.70
CA MET A 327 20.08 -7.46 10.32
C MET A 327 19.51 -6.75 9.08
N ASP A 328 19.56 -5.43 9.02
CA ASP A 328 19.03 -4.65 7.90
C ASP A 328 19.82 -4.88 6.62
N GLU A 329 21.14 -5.07 6.72
CA GLU A 329 21.98 -5.42 5.59
C GLU A 329 21.58 -6.78 4.99
N VAL A 330 21.36 -7.78 5.83
CA VAL A 330 20.89 -9.11 5.40
C VAL A 330 19.51 -9.02 4.76
N ILE A 331 18.58 -8.29 5.38
CA ILE A 331 17.24 -8.08 4.86
C ILE A 331 17.32 -7.42 3.47
N PHE A 332 18.10 -6.34 3.33
CA PHE A 332 18.23 -5.64 2.07
C PHE A 332 18.77 -6.55 0.95
N GLU A 333 19.87 -7.30 1.20
CA GLU A 333 20.42 -8.21 0.19
C GLU A 333 19.42 -9.29 -0.25
N GLU A 334 18.62 -9.80 0.67
CA GLU A 334 17.57 -10.79 0.38
C GLU A 334 16.43 -10.21 -0.49
N PHE A 335 16.05 -8.95 -0.29
CA PHE A 335 15.02 -8.29 -1.11
C PHE A 335 15.54 -7.74 -2.42
N LYS A 336 16.80 -7.33 -2.50
CA LYS A 336 17.47 -6.91 -3.73
C LYS A 336 17.40 -8.00 -4.81
N GLY A 337 17.54 -9.26 -4.42
CA GLY A 337 17.37 -10.39 -5.33
C GLY A 337 15.93 -10.59 -5.84
N THR A 338 14.93 -10.13 -5.08
CA THR A 338 13.49 -10.26 -5.42
C THR A 338 12.98 -9.08 -6.25
N GLY A 339 13.53 -7.88 -6.03
CA GLY A 339 13.16 -6.66 -6.74
C GLY A 339 13.63 -6.64 -8.20
N ASN A 340 12.98 -5.82 -9.01
CA ASN A 340 13.33 -5.59 -10.41
C ASN A 340 13.43 -4.09 -10.78
N CYS A 341 13.38 -3.21 -9.79
CA CYS A 341 13.63 -1.77 -9.91
C CYS A 341 14.21 -1.27 -8.58
N GLU A 342 15.24 -0.47 -8.65
CA GLU A 342 15.88 0.13 -7.48
C GLU A 342 16.05 1.64 -7.68
N ILE A 343 15.62 2.42 -6.70
CA ILE A 343 15.81 3.87 -6.61
C ILE A 343 16.65 4.10 -5.36
N HIS A 344 17.93 4.38 -5.56
CA HIS A 344 18.86 4.63 -4.46
C HIS A 344 18.85 6.09 -4.06
N LEU A 345 18.65 6.37 -2.77
CA LEU A 345 18.81 7.70 -2.18
C LEU A 345 20.22 7.86 -1.60
N ASP A 346 20.75 9.08 -1.64
CA ASP A 346 22.06 9.42 -1.11
C ASP A 346 21.97 10.46 0.00
N ARG A 347 22.53 10.14 1.16
CA ARG A 347 22.56 11.03 2.32
C ARG A 347 23.42 12.28 2.05
N ARG A 348 24.50 12.19 1.27
CA ARG A 348 25.38 13.34 0.95
C ARG A 348 24.64 14.39 0.13
N LEU A 349 23.79 13.95 -0.83
CA LEU A 349 22.90 14.85 -1.59
C LEU A 349 21.92 15.56 -0.66
N TYR A 350 21.30 14.82 0.27
CA TYR A 350 20.40 15.39 1.25
C TYR A 350 21.08 16.44 2.15
N GLU A 351 22.28 16.13 2.67
CA GLU A 351 23.07 17.04 3.50
C GLU A 351 23.47 18.31 2.76
N LYS A 352 23.75 18.21 1.46
CA LYS A 352 24.02 19.37 0.57
C LYS A 352 22.75 20.08 0.08
N ARG A 353 21.56 19.64 0.49
CA ARG A 353 20.27 20.21 0.05
C ARG A 353 20.04 20.12 -1.46
N VAL A 354 20.55 19.07 -2.07
CA VAL A 354 20.32 18.72 -3.48
C VAL A 354 19.15 17.74 -3.54
N PHE A 355 17.99 18.17 -4.06
CA PHE A 355 16.77 17.38 -4.10
C PHE A 355 16.20 17.24 -5.52
N PRO A 356 15.62 16.07 -5.85
CA PRO A 356 15.54 14.84 -5.04
C PRO A 356 16.92 14.20 -4.84
N ALA A 357 17.17 13.61 -3.65
CA ALA A 357 18.47 13.06 -3.29
C ALA A 357 18.69 11.66 -3.90
N ILE A 358 18.48 11.51 -5.23
CA ILE A 358 18.57 10.24 -5.95
C ILE A 358 20.01 10.02 -6.43
N GLN A 359 20.55 8.85 -6.17
CA GLN A 359 21.83 8.37 -6.72
C GLN A 359 21.59 7.80 -8.13
N LEU A 360 21.86 8.60 -9.15
CA LEU A 360 21.48 8.33 -10.53
C LEU A 360 22.17 7.07 -11.10
N ASN A 361 23.47 6.90 -10.81
CA ASN A 361 24.26 5.79 -11.36
C ASN A 361 23.87 4.41 -10.79
N ARG A 362 23.38 4.36 -9.55
CA ARG A 362 22.96 3.10 -8.90
C ARG A 362 21.48 2.78 -9.08
N SER A 363 20.69 3.76 -9.47
CA SER A 363 19.25 3.58 -9.70
C SER A 363 18.99 3.01 -11.08
N GLY A 364 17.98 2.13 -11.19
CA GLY A 364 17.62 1.55 -12.48
C GLY A 364 16.53 0.50 -12.40
N THR A 365 15.99 0.14 -13.55
CA THR A 365 14.96 -0.88 -13.72
C THR A 365 15.47 -2.00 -14.60
N ARG A 366 15.29 -3.25 -14.15
CA ARG A 366 15.56 -4.43 -14.98
C ARG A 366 14.56 -4.51 -16.12
N ARG A 367 15.04 -4.85 -17.31
CA ARG A 367 14.21 -4.95 -18.53
C ARG A 367 13.50 -3.62 -18.87
N GLU A 368 14.19 -2.48 -18.65
CA GLU A 368 13.67 -1.13 -18.99
C GLU A 368 13.29 -1.00 -20.47
N GLU A 369 13.87 -1.84 -21.36
CA GLU A 369 13.50 -1.90 -22.77
C GLU A 369 12.06 -2.37 -23.03
N LEU A 370 11.40 -2.96 -22.05
CA LEU A 370 9.98 -3.32 -22.13
C LEU A 370 9.06 -2.14 -21.76
N LEU A 371 9.59 -1.14 -21.09
CA LEU A 371 8.83 0.03 -20.58
C LEU A 371 9.07 1.28 -21.43
N LEU A 372 10.29 1.47 -21.91
CA LEU A 372 10.69 2.68 -22.63
C LEU A 372 10.65 2.46 -24.14
N PRO A 373 10.13 3.43 -24.92
CA PRO A 373 10.26 3.42 -26.37
C PRO A 373 11.76 3.40 -26.78
N PRO A 374 12.13 2.76 -27.91
CA PRO A 374 13.53 2.61 -28.32
C PRO A 374 14.30 3.93 -28.42
N GLU A 375 13.64 5.01 -28.83
CA GLU A 375 14.25 6.34 -28.93
C GLU A 375 14.60 6.89 -27.54
N ILE A 376 13.69 6.80 -26.56
CA ILE A 376 13.92 7.24 -25.18
C ILE A 376 15.00 6.38 -24.53
N LEU A 377 14.94 5.08 -24.71
CA LEU A 377 15.93 4.13 -24.20
C LEU A 377 17.35 4.47 -24.70
N SER A 378 17.51 4.79 -25.98
CA SER A 378 18.78 5.21 -26.57
C SER A 378 19.31 6.48 -25.91
N LYS A 379 18.45 7.51 -25.76
CA LYS A 379 18.80 8.79 -25.10
C LYS A 379 19.18 8.59 -23.62
N THR A 380 18.46 7.73 -22.91
CA THR A 380 18.76 7.38 -21.51
C THR A 380 20.13 6.69 -21.38
N ARG A 381 20.46 5.80 -22.30
CA ARG A 381 21.78 5.13 -22.31
C ARG A 381 22.91 6.12 -22.53
N ILE A 382 22.77 7.07 -23.44
CA ILE A 382 23.74 8.14 -23.67
C ILE A 382 23.91 8.99 -22.40
N LEU A 383 22.82 9.37 -21.77
CA LEU A 383 22.84 10.12 -20.50
C LEU A 383 23.61 9.35 -19.41
N ARG A 384 23.35 8.05 -19.25
CA ARG A 384 24.06 7.19 -18.28
C ARG A 384 25.56 7.09 -18.57
N GLN A 385 25.93 6.93 -19.83
CA GLN A 385 27.37 6.90 -20.24
C GLN A 385 28.06 8.21 -19.89
N PHE A 386 27.40 9.33 -20.10
CA PHE A 386 27.92 10.65 -19.77
C PHE A 386 28.13 10.83 -18.27
N MET A 387 27.17 10.40 -17.45
CA MET A 387 27.22 10.51 -15.99
C MET A 387 28.19 9.51 -15.34
N TYR A 388 28.55 8.42 -16.01
CA TYR A 388 29.33 7.31 -15.43
C TYR A 388 30.67 7.74 -14.81
N ASN A 389 31.34 8.73 -15.41
CA ASN A 389 32.62 9.24 -14.95
C ASN A 389 32.51 10.45 -14.02
N MET A 390 31.30 10.89 -13.71
CA MET A 390 31.05 12.04 -12.85
C MET A 390 30.84 11.60 -11.40
N ASP A 391 31.21 12.46 -10.44
CA ASP A 391 30.75 12.27 -9.05
C ASP A 391 29.23 12.36 -8.97
N GLU A 392 28.66 11.68 -7.99
CA GLU A 392 27.21 11.58 -7.80
C GLU A 392 26.53 12.94 -7.60
N ILE A 393 27.22 13.84 -6.91
CA ILE A 393 26.71 15.20 -6.66
C ILE A 393 26.74 16.01 -7.95
N GLU A 394 27.85 15.97 -8.68
CA GLU A 394 27.99 16.65 -9.97
C GLU A 394 26.97 16.15 -10.99
N SER A 395 26.78 14.84 -11.07
CA SER A 395 25.77 14.21 -11.94
C SER A 395 24.37 14.72 -11.63
N MET A 396 24.02 14.77 -10.35
CA MET A 396 22.70 15.20 -9.93
C MET A 396 22.49 16.70 -10.14
N GLU A 397 23.48 17.54 -9.83
CA GLU A 397 23.40 18.99 -10.06
C GLU A 397 23.28 19.33 -11.55
N MET A 398 24.00 18.61 -12.42
CA MET A 398 23.90 18.74 -13.88
C MET A 398 22.49 18.40 -14.38
N VAL A 399 21.96 17.26 -13.96
CA VAL A 399 20.60 16.82 -14.33
C VAL A 399 19.57 17.81 -13.83
N LEU A 400 19.67 18.25 -12.57
CA LEU A 400 18.75 19.24 -11.99
C LEU A 400 18.75 20.57 -12.72
N LYS A 401 19.94 21.08 -13.11
CA LYS A 401 20.06 22.31 -13.89
C LYS A 401 19.29 22.19 -15.20
N SER A 402 19.44 21.08 -15.90
CA SER A 402 18.77 20.82 -17.17
C SER A 402 17.27 20.59 -16.99
N MET A 403 16.86 19.87 -15.93
CA MET A 403 15.44 19.66 -15.60
C MET A 403 14.70 20.95 -15.25
N LYS A 404 15.36 21.87 -14.52
CA LYS A 404 14.79 23.18 -14.18
C LYS A 404 14.66 24.11 -15.38
N ALA A 405 15.49 23.94 -16.40
CA ALA A 405 15.45 24.69 -17.64
C ALA A 405 14.39 24.19 -18.64
N THR A 406 13.80 23.02 -18.39
CA THR A 406 12.84 22.36 -19.29
C THR A 406 11.55 22.00 -18.57
N LYS A 407 10.44 21.93 -19.31
CA LYS A 407 9.11 21.63 -18.75
C LYS A 407 8.79 20.14 -18.75
N SER A 408 9.38 19.39 -19.68
CA SER A 408 9.09 17.96 -19.88
C SER A 408 10.36 17.15 -20.16
N ASN A 409 10.25 15.84 -20.05
CA ASN A 409 11.33 14.91 -20.41
C ASN A 409 11.63 14.94 -21.91
N VAL A 410 10.67 15.24 -22.76
CA VAL A 410 10.87 15.46 -24.18
C VAL A 410 11.78 16.65 -24.43
N GLU A 411 11.44 17.81 -23.83
CA GLU A 411 12.28 19.01 -23.93
C GLU A 411 13.68 18.81 -23.35
N PHE A 412 13.80 18.07 -22.25
CA PHE A 412 15.08 17.73 -21.65
C PHE A 412 15.99 16.99 -22.62
N PHE A 413 15.50 15.94 -23.28
CA PHE A 413 16.26 15.19 -24.26
C PHE A 413 16.57 16.00 -25.54
N ASP A 414 15.67 16.88 -25.97
CA ASP A 414 15.90 17.77 -27.09
C ASP A 414 16.98 18.82 -26.80
N MET A 415 17.02 19.33 -25.57
CA MET A 415 18.07 20.24 -25.11
C MET A 415 19.44 19.54 -25.09
N MET A 416 19.50 18.30 -24.59
CA MET A 416 20.74 17.49 -24.58
C MET A 416 21.28 17.30 -26.01
N ARG A 417 20.41 17.08 -26.99
CA ARG A 417 20.83 16.90 -28.40
C ARG A 417 21.40 18.17 -29.02
N ARG A 418 20.97 19.37 -28.58
CA ARG A 418 21.43 20.67 -29.12
C ARG A 418 22.71 21.19 -28.48
N GLY A 419 23.04 20.69 -27.29
CA GLY A 419 24.19 21.14 -26.49
C GLY A 419 25.38 20.16 -26.50
N GLY A 420 25.31 19.07 -27.26
CA GLY A 420 26.37 18.08 -27.44
C GLY A 420 27.13 18.31 -28.74
#